data_6f72ae4180965e79d209327c6521d050
#
_entry.id   6f72ae4180965e79d209327c6521d050
#
_cell.length_a   1.000
_cell.length_b   1.000
_cell.length_c   1.000
_cell.angle_alpha   90.00
_cell.angle_beta   90.00
_cell.angle_gamma   90.00
#
_symmetry.space_group_name_H-M   'P 1'
#
loop_
_entity.id
_entity.type
_entity.pdbx_description
1 polymer ?
#
loop_
_entity_poly.entity_id
_entity_poly.type
_entity_poly.pdbx_seq_one_letter_code
_entity_poly.pdbx_strand_id
1 'polypeptide(L)'
;MGNPFTLTFGKKPSEYIIRRADIEEIEKAFMDEPARSQTYLIRGVRGSGKTVLMTAIAKEIADNSDWVCVDLNSSQNLVDDLSYRLVDACEHATGILDRGMDISVAGFGIGFGSKSDRDSVSRCEEILNMLKKQKKKLLITIDEVCNDQSMKQLASQFQIWIRKDYQIFLLMTGLFENINAIQNDPQLTFLLRAPKITLGPLGLAQIARQYERALNIASDEAMYLAKETKGYAFAFQALGMIYYDNETALSIDKQLDIMDEYLDEYVYQKIWSGLSEQDRNVVLQLSDYKAIKVKDICEATGMSSATFSKYRERLINKGLISANQHGYIELALPRFRKICEYYNSMQL
;
A
#
# COMPACT_ATOMS: atom_id res chain seq x y z
N MET A 1 27.39 -12.19 4.12
CA MET A 1 25.93 -12.21 3.88
C MET A 1 25.59 -11.01 3.01
N GLY A 2 24.54 -11.09 2.16
CA GLY A 2 24.11 -9.92 1.38
C GLY A 2 23.42 -8.90 2.26
N ASN A 3 23.27 -7.65 1.76
CA ASN A 3 22.57 -6.58 2.48
C ASN A 3 21.13 -7.01 2.77
N PRO A 4 20.69 -7.01 4.05
CA PRO A 4 19.34 -7.47 4.42
C PRO A 4 18.25 -6.44 4.14
N PHE A 5 18.62 -5.18 3.89
CA PHE A 5 17.73 -4.10 3.49
C PHE A 5 17.68 -3.99 1.96
N THR A 6 16.55 -3.59 1.41
CA THR A 6 16.42 -3.43 -0.04
C THR A 6 15.40 -2.38 -0.41
N LEU A 7 15.68 -1.66 -1.50
CA LEU A 7 14.74 -0.75 -2.15
C LEU A 7 14.15 -1.34 -3.43
N THR A 8 14.48 -2.60 -3.75
CA THR A 8 14.02 -3.27 -4.97
C THR A 8 12.50 -3.42 -4.93
N PHE A 9 11.83 -2.83 -5.92
CA PHE A 9 10.38 -2.93 -6.07
C PHE A 9 9.92 -4.39 -6.20
N GLY A 10 8.82 -4.73 -5.52
CA GLY A 10 8.23 -6.07 -5.57
C GLY A 10 8.97 -7.16 -4.80
N LYS A 11 10.14 -6.88 -4.24
CA LYS A 11 10.83 -7.81 -3.35
C LYS A 11 10.53 -7.49 -1.88
N LYS A 12 10.15 -8.51 -1.13
CA LYS A 12 10.04 -8.41 0.31
C LYS A 12 11.46 -8.32 0.90
N PRO A 13 11.79 -7.26 1.65
CA PRO A 13 13.07 -7.19 2.35
C PRO A 13 13.25 -8.37 3.31
N SER A 14 14.48 -8.83 3.52
CA SER A 14 14.78 -9.83 4.56
C SER A 14 14.50 -9.23 5.94
N GLU A 15 14.85 -7.96 6.12
CA GLU A 15 14.61 -7.19 7.32
C GLU A 15 13.46 -6.19 7.08
N TYR A 16 12.31 -6.46 7.68
CA TYR A 16 11.13 -5.59 7.64
C TYR A 16 10.37 -5.65 8.96
N ILE A 17 9.64 -4.62 9.27
CA ILE A 17 8.84 -4.56 10.50
C ILE A 17 7.43 -5.08 10.21
N ILE A 18 7.08 -6.17 10.86
CA ILE A 18 5.76 -6.80 10.74
C ILE A 18 4.72 -5.94 11.45
N ARG A 19 3.69 -5.54 10.73
CA ARG A 19 2.50 -4.86 11.28
C ARG A 19 1.48 -5.89 11.74
N ARG A 20 1.83 -6.61 12.81
CA ARG A 20 1.06 -7.79 13.26
C ARG A 20 -0.41 -7.47 13.56
N ALA A 21 -0.69 -6.34 14.20
CA ALA A 21 -2.06 -5.93 14.53
C ALA A 21 -2.91 -5.71 13.28
N ASP A 22 -2.34 -5.09 12.23
CA ASP A 22 -3.04 -4.85 10.96
C ASP A 22 -3.32 -6.17 10.22
N ILE A 23 -2.37 -7.11 10.26
CA ILE A 23 -2.54 -8.45 9.69
C ILE A 23 -3.67 -9.19 10.40
N GLU A 24 -3.61 -9.30 11.73
CA GLU A 24 -4.60 -10.00 12.55
C GLU A 24 -6.02 -9.41 12.41
N GLU A 25 -6.13 -8.09 12.25
CA GLU A 25 -7.42 -7.44 12.02
C GLU A 25 -8.06 -7.91 10.72
N ILE A 26 -7.30 -7.92 9.62
CA ILE A 26 -7.82 -8.32 8.30
C ILE A 26 -8.08 -9.82 8.26
N GLU A 27 -7.16 -10.65 8.74
CA GLU A 27 -7.33 -12.09 8.79
C GLU A 27 -8.59 -12.47 9.58
N LYS A 28 -8.76 -11.91 10.77
CA LYS A 28 -9.94 -12.16 11.59
C LYS A 28 -11.23 -11.75 10.87
N ALA A 29 -11.23 -10.62 10.17
CA ALA A 29 -12.40 -10.16 9.44
C ALA A 29 -12.78 -11.10 8.27
N PHE A 30 -11.79 -11.69 7.60
CA PHE A 30 -11.99 -12.60 6.48
C PHE A 30 -12.30 -14.04 6.93
N MET A 31 -11.74 -14.48 8.06
CA MET A 31 -11.87 -15.86 8.55
C MET A 31 -13.07 -16.10 9.45
N ASP A 32 -13.67 -15.07 10.07
CA ASP A 32 -14.88 -15.21 10.86
C ASP A 32 -16.02 -15.80 10.02
N GLU A 33 -16.92 -16.57 10.66
CA GLU A 33 -18.09 -17.18 10.01
C GLU A 33 -19.37 -16.74 10.71
N PRO A 34 -20.21 -15.91 10.06
CA PRO A 34 -19.99 -15.31 8.73
C PRO A 34 -18.87 -14.27 8.75
N ALA A 35 -18.16 -14.08 7.62
CA ALA A 35 -17.11 -13.08 7.49
C ALA A 35 -17.62 -11.68 7.85
N ARG A 36 -16.86 -10.92 8.64
CA ARG A 36 -17.24 -9.54 9.03
C ARG A 36 -17.20 -8.59 7.86
N SER A 37 -16.29 -8.81 6.94
CA SER A 37 -16.17 -8.08 5.68
C SER A 37 -15.59 -9.00 4.62
N GLN A 38 -15.99 -8.79 3.36
CA GLN A 38 -15.36 -9.44 2.22
C GLN A 38 -14.46 -8.48 1.44
N THR A 39 -14.30 -7.26 1.94
CA THR A 39 -13.43 -6.24 1.32
C THR A 39 -12.64 -5.51 2.39
N TYR A 40 -11.37 -5.22 2.10
CA TYR A 40 -10.51 -4.37 2.92
C TYR A 40 -9.68 -3.44 2.05
N LEU A 41 -9.44 -2.24 2.55
CA LEU A 41 -8.66 -1.20 1.89
C LEU A 41 -7.45 -0.85 2.76
N ILE A 42 -6.26 -0.89 2.20
CA ILE A 42 -5.02 -0.42 2.84
C ILE A 42 -4.60 0.87 2.13
N ARG A 43 -4.53 1.97 2.86
CA ARG A 43 -4.10 3.25 2.32
C ARG A 43 -2.91 3.82 3.10
N GLY A 44 -2.13 4.65 2.44
CA GLY A 44 -1.00 5.32 3.04
C GLY A 44 -0.19 6.09 2.01
N VAL A 45 0.72 6.92 2.49
CA VAL A 45 1.64 7.67 1.61
C VAL A 45 2.48 6.71 0.75
N ARG A 46 3.00 7.18 -0.38
CA ARG A 46 3.98 6.40 -1.17
C ARG A 46 5.14 5.99 -0.27
N GLY A 47 5.63 4.75 -0.40
CA GLY A 47 6.73 4.23 0.42
C GLY A 47 6.36 3.88 1.87
N SER A 48 5.08 3.87 2.27
CA SER A 48 4.64 3.47 3.63
C SER A 48 4.61 1.97 3.89
N GLY A 49 4.87 1.13 2.88
CA GLY A 49 4.88 -0.33 3.01
C GLY A 49 3.54 -1.02 2.74
N LYS A 50 2.62 -0.39 1.99
CA LYS A 50 1.31 -0.97 1.63
C LYS A 50 1.42 -2.33 0.94
N THR A 51 2.25 -2.41 -0.11
CA THR A 51 2.52 -3.64 -0.86
C THR A 51 3.08 -4.74 0.04
N VAL A 52 4.01 -4.39 0.95
CA VAL A 52 4.63 -5.34 1.89
C VAL A 52 3.58 -5.92 2.84
N LEU A 53 2.69 -5.07 3.38
CA LEU A 53 1.60 -5.53 4.25
C LEU A 53 0.62 -6.42 3.49
N MET A 54 0.15 -6.01 2.31
CA MET A 54 -0.76 -6.80 1.49
C MET A 54 -0.17 -8.17 1.14
N THR A 55 1.10 -8.21 0.72
CA THR A 55 1.80 -9.46 0.40
C THR A 55 1.95 -10.36 1.62
N ALA A 56 2.21 -9.78 2.80
CA ALA A 56 2.29 -10.55 4.04
C ALA A 56 0.95 -11.20 4.40
N ILE A 57 -0.15 -10.45 4.31
CA ILE A 57 -1.51 -10.96 4.56
C ILE A 57 -1.87 -12.06 3.54
N ALA A 58 -1.66 -11.80 2.25
CA ALA A 58 -1.96 -12.76 1.20
C ALA A 58 -1.20 -14.07 1.41
N LYS A 59 0.07 -14.00 1.84
CA LYS A 59 0.88 -15.18 2.14
C LYS A 59 0.35 -15.96 3.34
N GLU A 60 0.03 -15.29 4.47
CA GLU A 60 -0.51 -15.96 5.66
C GLU A 60 -1.86 -16.63 5.35
N ILE A 61 -2.71 -15.98 4.54
CA ILE A 61 -3.98 -16.57 4.10
C ILE A 61 -3.75 -17.76 3.15
N ALA A 62 -2.78 -17.68 2.22
CA ALA A 62 -2.46 -18.74 1.28
C ALA A 62 -1.86 -20.00 1.95
N ASP A 63 -1.28 -19.86 3.14
CA ASP A 63 -0.80 -21.00 3.93
C ASP A 63 -1.98 -21.90 4.41
N ASN A 64 -3.22 -21.41 4.36
CA ASN A 64 -4.43 -22.19 4.63
C ASN A 64 -4.98 -22.80 3.33
N SER A 65 -5.02 -24.14 3.27
CA SER A 65 -5.46 -24.90 2.09
C SER A 65 -6.89 -24.61 1.61
N ASP A 66 -7.73 -23.99 2.45
CA ASP A 66 -9.10 -23.63 2.08
C ASP A 66 -9.16 -22.35 1.23
N TRP A 67 -8.03 -21.71 1.03
CA TRP A 67 -7.94 -20.46 0.26
C TRP A 67 -7.18 -20.62 -1.06
N VAL A 68 -7.69 -19.93 -2.06
CA VAL A 68 -6.99 -19.65 -3.31
C VAL A 68 -6.71 -18.16 -3.34
N CYS A 69 -5.48 -17.76 -3.64
CA CYS A 69 -5.08 -16.36 -3.67
C CYS A 69 -4.61 -15.99 -5.08
N VAL A 70 -5.08 -14.85 -5.58
CA VAL A 70 -4.67 -14.29 -6.88
C VAL A 70 -4.34 -12.82 -6.74
N ASP A 71 -3.23 -12.41 -7.37
CA ASP A 71 -2.81 -11.01 -7.43
C ASP A 71 -3.17 -10.45 -8.81
N LEU A 72 -3.94 -9.36 -8.86
CA LEU A 72 -4.30 -8.71 -10.11
C LEU A 72 -3.40 -7.52 -10.41
N ASN A 73 -3.13 -7.32 -11.70
CA ASN A 73 -2.39 -6.18 -12.19
C ASN A 73 -3.34 -5.01 -12.49
N SER A 74 -3.24 -3.93 -11.69
CA SER A 74 -4.07 -2.74 -11.81
C SER A 74 -3.93 -2.00 -13.16
N SER A 75 -2.90 -2.29 -13.96
CA SER A 75 -2.70 -1.69 -15.28
C SER A 75 -3.41 -2.44 -16.43
N GLN A 76 -4.09 -3.56 -16.14
CA GLN A 76 -4.81 -4.38 -17.12
C GLN A 76 -6.32 -4.33 -16.88
N ASN A 77 -7.12 -4.93 -17.78
CA ASN A 77 -8.51 -5.18 -17.49
C ASN A 77 -8.61 -6.21 -16.36
N LEU A 78 -9.10 -5.79 -15.19
CA LEU A 78 -9.08 -6.61 -13.98
C LEU A 78 -9.94 -7.88 -14.08
N VAL A 79 -11.05 -7.86 -14.82
CA VAL A 79 -11.91 -9.05 -15.01
C VAL A 79 -11.24 -10.05 -15.93
N ASP A 80 -10.58 -9.59 -16.98
CA ASP A 80 -9.83 -10.44 -17.90
C ASP A 80 -8.61 -11.05 -17.17
N ASP A 81 -7.82 -10.22 -16.48
CA ASP A 81 -6.66 -10.69 -15.71
C ASP A 81 -7.08 -11.72 -14.65
N LEU A 82 -8.20 -11.47 -13.94
CA LEU A 82 -8.77 -12.42 -12.99
C LEU A 82 -9.09 -13.76 -13.65
N SER A 83 -9.72 -13.74 -14.84
CA SER A 83 -10.09 -14.96 -15.54
C SER A 83 -8.90 -15.84 -15.90
N TYR A 84 -7.76 -15.25 -16.25
CA TYR A 84 -6.52 -15.97 -16.53
C TYR A 84 -5.85 -16.50 -15.25
N ARG A 85 -5.70 -15.65 -14.26
CA ARG A 85 -5.00 -16.01 -13.02
C ARG A 85 -5.76 -17.03 -12.19
N LEU A 86 -7.09 -17.04 -12.25
CA LEU A 86 -7.90 -18.08 -11.59
C LEU A 86 -7.63 -19.46 -12.16
N VAL A 87 -7.49 -19.59 -13.49
CA VAL A 87 -7.15 -20.89 -14.10
C VAL A 87 -5.81 -21.36 -13.58
N ASP A 88 -4.78 -20.51 -13.70
CA ASP A 88 -3.41 -20.83 -13.26
C ASP A 88 -3.35 -21.19 -11.76
N ALA A 89 -3.97 -20.37 -10.90
CA ALA A 89 -4.00 -20.62 -9.46
C ALA A 89 -4.73 -21.92 -9.07
N CYS A 90 -5.81 -22.26 -9.78
CA CYS A 90 -6.55 -23.50 -9.53
C CYS A 90 -5.80 -24.74 -10.04
N GLU A 91 -5.08 -24.65 -11.13
CA GLU A 91 -4.21 -25.73 -11.61
C GLU A 91 -3.15 -26.10 -10.57
N HIS A 92 -2.50 -25.08 -9.98
CA HIS A 92 -1.45 -25.28 -8.98
C HIS A 92 -1.96 -25.68 -7.59
N ALA A 93 -3.08 -25.08 -7.15
CA ALA A 93 -3.57 -25.26 -5.76
C ALA A 93 -4.40 -26.51 -5.54
N THR A 94 -4.97 -27.10 -6.59
CA THR A 94 -6.00 -28.14 -6.39
C THR A 94 -5.66 -29.48 -7.00
N GLY A 95 -4.69 -29.56 -7.94
CA GLY A 95 -4.46 -30.79 -8.72
C GLY A 95 -5.74 -31.32 -9.43
N ILE A 96 -6.77 -30.48 -9.56
CA ILE A 96 -8.12 -30.86 -9.96
C ILE A 96 -8.22 -31.16 -11.44
N LEU A 97 -7.35 -30.55 -12.25
CA LEU A 97 -7.30 -30.83 -13.69
C LEU A 97 -6.75 -32.22 -14.00
N ASP A 98 -6.01 -32.86 -13.05
CA ASP A 98 -5.43 -34.19 -13.24
C ASP A 98 -6.41 -35.37 -12.99
N ARG A 99 -7.64 -35.09 -12.53
CA ARG A 99 -8.64 -36.14 -12.24
C ARG A 99 -9.87 -36.11 -13.14
N GLY A 100 -9.68 -36.02 -14.47
CA GLY A 100 -10.71 -36.44 -15.43
C GLY A 100 -12.05 -35.71 -15.38
N MET A 101 -12.14 -34.50 -14.81
CA MET A 101 -13.18 -33.60 -15.21
C MET A 101 -12.71 -32.91 -16.51
N ASP A 102 -13.24 -33.38 -17.63
CA ASP A 102 -13.29 -32.59 -18.84
C ASP A 102 -13.94 -31.24 -18.49
N ILE A 103 -13.16 -30.27 -18.01
CA ILE A 103 -13.40 -28.90 -18.41
C ILE A 103 -13.20 -29.06 -19.91
N SER A 104 -14.32 -29.18 -20.62
CA SER A 104 -14.29 -29.12 -22.07
C SER A 104 -13.73 -27.75 -22.40
N VAL A 105 -12.40 -27.72 -22.46
CA VAL A 105 -11.56 -26.71 -23.07
C VAL A 105 -11.87 -26.69 -24.57
N ALA A 106 -13.10 -27.00 -24.93
CA ALA A 106 -13.71 -26.83 -26.24
C ALA A 106 -13.94 -25.35 -26.54
N GLY A 107 -12.96 -24.55 -26.26
CA GLY A 107 -12.86 -23.13 -26.55
C GLY A 107 -11.45 -22.58 -26.44
N PHE A 108 -10.48 -23.37 -25.91
CA PHE A 108 -9.08 -23.00 -25.89
C PHE A 108 -8.38 -23.31 -27.22
N GLY A 109 -9.05 -22.99 -28.34
CA GLY A 109 -8.36 -22.82 -29.60
C GLY A 109 -7.45 -21.60 -29.48
N ILE A 110 -6.14 -21.79 -29.69
CA ILE A 110 -5.15 -20.75 -29.90
C ILE A 110 -5.63 -19.86 -31.04
N GLY A 111 -6.45 -18.85 -30.73
CA GLY A 111 -6.95 -17.83 -31.63
C GLY A 111 -6.79 -16.49 -30.93
N PHE A 112 -5.74 -15.74 -31.29
CA PHE A 112 -5.63 -14.31 -30.99
C PHE A 112 -6.77 -13.57 -31.67
N GLY A 113 -7.96 -13.55 -31.02
CA GLY A 113 -9.10 -12.77 -31.42
C GLY A 113 -9.69 -12.06 -30.21
N SER A 114 -10.13 -10.83 -30.35
CA SER A 114 -10.72 -9.99 -29.31
C SER A 114 -11.76 -10.77 -28.50
N LYS A 115 -11.39 -11.21 -27.31
CA LYS A 115 -12.29 -11.89 -26.37
C LYS A 115 -13.24 -10.86 -25.77
N SER A 116 -14.56 -11.10 -25.86
CA SER A 116 -15.55 -10.21 -25.27
C SER A 116 -15.51 -10.32 -23.75
N ASP A 117 -15.78 -9.20 -23.03
CA ASP A 117 -15.89 -9.15 -21.55
C ASP A 117 -16.83 -10.23 -20.99
N ARG A 118 -17.82 -10.66 -21.77
CA ARG A 118 -18.77 -11.72 -21.40
C ARG A 118 -18.11 -13.09 -21.25
N ASP A 119 -17.09 -13.38 -22.06
CA ASP A 119 -16.36 -14.65 -21.99
C ASP A 119 -15.54 -14.75 -20.69
N SER A 120 -14.86 -13.69 -20.30
CA SER A 120 -14.07 -13.63 -19.08
C SER A 120 -14.92 -13.75 -17.80
N VAL A 121 -16.09 -13.09 -17.75
CA VAL A 121 -17.04 -13.21 -16.63
C VAL A 121 -17.55 -14.64 -16.50
N SER A 122 -17.96 -15.27 -17.60
CA SER A 122 -18.47 -16.64 -17.60
C SER A 122 -17.44 -17.62 -17.10
N ARG A 123 -16.19 -17.44 -17.53
CA ARG A 123 -15.04 -18.27 -17.08
C ARG A 123 -14.76 -18.10 -15.58
N CYS A 124 -14.78 -16.86 -15.08
CA CYS A 124 -14.66 -16.63 -13.64
C CYS A 124 -15.79 -17.34 -12.87
N GLU A 125 -17.04 -17.26 -13.35
CA GLU A 125 -18.17 -17.90 -12.67
C GLU A 125 -18.09 -19.44 -12.67
N GLU A 126 -17.61 -20.07 -13.73
CA GLU A 126 -17.35 -21.50 -13.78
C GLU A 126 -16.36 -21.93 -12.69
N ILE A 127 -15.25 -21.21 -12.56
CA ILE A 127 -14.24 -21.49 -11.53
C ILE A 127 -14.78 -21.21 -10.13
N LEU A 128 -15.49 -20.09 -9.92
CA LEU A 128 -16.12 -19.77 -8.63
C LEU A 128 -17.14 -20.83 -8.21
N ASN A 129 -17.89 -21.42 -9.14
CA ASN A 129 -18.79 -22.54 -8.87
C ASN A 129 -18.02 -23.80 -8.43
N MET A 130 -16.86 -24.07 -9.02
CA MET A 130 -16.00 -25.17 -8.59
C MET A 130 -15.46 -24.93 -7.18
N LEU A 131 -14.94 -23.75 -6.89
CA LEU A 131 -14.45 -23.39 -5.56
C LEU A 131 -15.56 -23.49 -4.51
N LYS A 132 -16.78 -23.02 -4.82
CA LYS A 132 -17.95 -23.13 -3.93
C LYS A 132 -18.28 -24.60 -3.61
N LYS A 133 -18.29 -25.49 -4.61
CA LYS A 133 -18.50 -26.93 -4.40
C LYS A 133 -17.44 -27.57 -3.49
N GLN A 134 -16.22 -27.08 -3.54
CA GLN A 134 -15.09 -27.53 -2.71
C GLN A 134 -15.00 -26.82 -1.36
N LYS A 135 -15.92 -25.89 -1.08
CA LYS A 135 -15.91 -25.02 0.11
C LYS A 135 -14.64 -24.18 0.23
N LYS A 136 -14.00 -23.85 -0.88
CA LYS A 136 -12.81 -22.99 -0.93
C LYS A 136 -13.20 -21.53 -1.02
N LYS A 137 -12.35 -20.68 -0.47
CA LYS A 137 -12.47 -19.22 -0.47
C LYS A 137 -11.46 -18.63 -1.47
N LEU A 138 -11.81 -17.52 -2.12
CA LEU A 138 -10.93 -16.81 -3.05
C LEU A 138 -10.54 -15.46 -2.47
N LEU A 139 -9.24 -15.20 -2.31
CA LEU A 139 -8.69 -13.88 -2.05
C LEU A 139 -8.16 -13.27 -3.34
N ILE A 140 -8.65 -12.09 -3.67
CA ILE A 140 -8.12 -11.24 -4.74
C ILE A 140 -7.35 -10.08 -4.10
N THR A 141 -6.11 -9.87 -4.52
CA THR A 141 -5.31 -8.70 -4.12
C THR A 141 -5.09 -7.79 -5.31
N ILE A 142 -5.15 -6.47 -5.08
CA ILE A 142 -4.88 -5.45 -6.11
C ILE A 142 -4.04 -4.35 -5.48
N ASP A 143 -2.83 -4.17 -5.99
CA ASP A 143 -1.95 -3.08 -5.54
C ASP A 143 -2.16 -1.82 -6.39
N GLU A 144 -2.04 -0.66 -5.74
CA GLU A 144 -2.15 0.68 -6.35
C GLU A 144 -3.44 0.89 -7.16
N VAL A 145 -4.60 0.55 -6.57
CA VAL A 145 -5.91 0.73 -7.25
C VAL A 145 -6.17 2.19 -7.61
N CYS A 146 -6.81 2.37 -8.78
CA CYS A 146 -7.27 3.65 -9.29
C CYS A 146 -8.78 3.60 -9.58
N ASN A 147 -9.45 4.78 -9.58
CA ASN A 147 -10.86 4.88 -9.98
C ASN A 147 -10.95 4.96 -11.51
N ASP A 148 -10.84 3.82 -12.16
CA ASP A 148 -10.95 3.67 -13.60
C ASP A 148 -12.08 2.72 -14.01
N GLN A 149 -12.27 2.54 -15.31
CA GLN A 149 -13.34 1.70 -15.86
C GLN A 149 -13.14 0.23 -15.51
N SER A 150 -11.90 -0.24 -15.45
CA SER A 150 -11.56 -1.63 -15.13
C SER A 150 -11.94 -1.96 -13.68
N MET A 151 -11.63 -1.06 -12.73
CA MET A 151 -12.04 -1.20 -11.34
C MET A 151 -13.57 -1.20 -11.19
N LYS A 152 -14.29 -0.35 -11.94
CA LYS A 152 -15.76 -0.31 -11.93
C LYS A 152 -16.36 -1.60 -12.42
N GLN A 153 -15.84 -2.18 -13.49
CA GLN A 153 -16.28 -3.46 -14.03
C GLN A 153 -16.08 -4.60 -13.01
N LEU A 154 -14.87 -4.73 -12.45
CA LEU A 154 -14.59 -5.75 -11.43
C LEU A 154 -15.51 -5.57 -10.22
N ALA A 155 -15.64 -4.37 -9.70
CA ALA A 155 -16.46 -4.08 -8.53
C ALA A 155 -17.95 -4.40 -8.76
N SER A 156 -18.48 -4.14 -9.95
CA SER A 156 -19.84 -4.51 -10.33
C SER A 156 -20.03 -6.03 -10.35
N GLN A 157 -19.08 -6.76 -10.94
CA GLN A 157 -19.12 -8.23 -10.95
C GLN A 157 -18.94 -8.82 -9.54
N PHE A 158 -18.04 -8.26 -8.75
CA PHE A 158 -17.81 -8.68 -7.37
C PHE A 158 -19.10 -8.61 -6.53
N GLN A 159 -19.90 -7.55 -6.67
CA GLN A 159 -21.22 -7.46 -6.02
C GLN A 159 -22.18 -8.55 -6.47
N ILE A 160 -22.19 -8.91 -7.77
CA ILE A 160 -23.01 -9.99 -8.30
C ILE A 160 -22.57 -11.32 -7.71
N TRP A 161 -21.28 -11.56 -7.65
CA TRP A 161 -20.70 -12.79 -7.12
C TRP A 161 -20.96 -12.97 -5.62
N ILE A 162 -20.88 -11.90 -4.82
CA ILE A 162 -21.28 -11.95 -3.40
C ILE A 162 -22.76 -12.35 -3.25
N ARG A 163 -23.66 -11.77 -4.08
CA ARG A 163 -25.08 -12.12 -4.04
C ARG A 163 -25.38 -13.56 -4.48
N LYS A 164 -24.48 -14.20 -5.20
CA LYS A 164 -24.50 -15.62 -5.56
C LYS A 164 -23.88 -16.52 -4.45
N ASP A 165 -23.56 -15.95 -3.29
CA ASP A 165 -22.92 -16.64 -2.14
C ASP A 165 -21.58 -17.28 -2.47
N TYR A 166 -20.81 -16.69 -3.40
CA TYR A 166 -19.42 -17.08 -3.57
C TYR A 166 -18.57 -16.51 -2.43
N GLN A 167 -17.68 -17.34 -1.90
CA GLN A 167 -16.73 -16.94 -0.87
C GLN A 167 -15.53 -16.24 -1.52
N ILE A 168 -15.74 -14.99 -1.90
CA ILE A 168 -14.78 -14.14 -2.60
C ILE A 168 -14.45 -12.94 -1.73
N PHE A 169 -13.17 -12.62 -1.62
CA PHE A 169 -12.62 -11.56 -0.78
C PHE A 169 -11.72 -10.65 -1.60
N LEU A 170 -11.70 -9.37 -1.28
CA LEU A 170 -10.96 -8.36 -2.04
C LEU A 170 -10.13 -7.51 -1.08
N LEU A 171 -8.81 -7.57 -1.23
CA LEU A 171 -7.85 -6.77 -0.51
C LEU A 171 -7.14 -5.81 -1.47
N MET A 172 -7.30 -4.52 -1.25
CA MET A 172 -6.79 -3.50 -2.16
C MET A 172 -5.88 -2.53 -1.44
N THR A 173 -4.85 -2.05 -2.14
CA THR A 173 -4.02 -0.96 -1.64
C THR A 173 -4.10 0.25 -2.56
N GLY A 174 -3.85 1.44 -2.00
CA GLY A 174 -3.80 2.66 -2.80
C GLY A 174 -3.33 3.88 -2.01
N LEU A 175 -3.08 4.95 -2.74
CA LEU A 175 -2.90 6.27 -2.14
C LEU A 175 -4.23 6.76 -1.56
N PHE A 176 -4.14 7.68 -0.60
CA PHE A 176 -5.35 8.23 0.01
C PHE A 176 -6.34 8.77 -1.03
N GLU A 177 -5.85 9.53 -2.01
CA GLU A 177 -6.67 10.14 -3.06
C GLU A 177 -7.39 9.09 -3.90
N ASN A 178 -6.69 8.02 -4.29
CA ASN A 178 -7.25 6.96 -5.13
C ASN A 178 -8.34 6.19 -4.38
N ILE A 179 -8.06 5.81 -3.13
CA ILE A 179 -9.05 5.13 -2.29
C ILE A 179 -10.26 6.02 -2.04
N ASN A 180 -10.05 7.31 -1.77
CA ASN A 180 -11.14 8.25 -1.58
C ASN A 180 -11.96 8.45 -2.86
N ALA A 181 -11.31 8.53 -4.02
CA ALA A 181 -11.99 8.62 -5.32
C ALA A 181 -12.87 7.39 -5.61
N ILE A 182 -12.36 6.18 -5.31
CA ILE A 182 -13.11 4.92 -5.44
C ILE A 182 -14.32 4.92 -4.49
N GLN A 183 -14.15 5.30 -3.23
CA GLN A 183 -15.22 5.28 -2.24
C GLN A 183 -16.31 6.33 -2.50
N ASN A 184 -15.97 7.47 -3.11
CA ASN A 184 -16.91 8.52 -3.44
C ASN A 184 -17.56 8.36 -4.83
N ASP A 185 -17.18 7.34 -5.59
CA ASP A 185 -17.78 7.08 -6.89
C ASP A 185 -19.21 6.52 -6.73
N PRO A 186 -20.22 7.13 -7.37
CA PRO A 186 -21.62 6.67 -7.28
C PRO A 186 -21.84 5.21 -7.73
N GLN A 187 -20.98 4.68 -8.59
CA GLN A 187 -21.05 3.30 -9.07
C GLN A 187 -20.40 2.29 -8.11
N LEU A 188 -19.60 2.77 -7.14
CA LEU A 188 -18.81 1.96 -6.21
C LEU A 188 -19.24 2.13 -4.74
N THR A 189 -20.47 2.55 -4.50
CA THR A 189 -20.99 2.94 -3.17
C THR A 189 -20.86 1.83 -2.11
N PHE A 190 -20.84 0.55 -2.52
CA PHE A 190 -20.64 -0.55 -1.56
C PHE A 190 -19.24 -0.51 -0.92
N LEU A 191 -18.24 0.02 -1.61
CA LEU A 191 -16.88 0.19 -1.08
C LEU A 191 -16.77 1.29 -0.02
N LEU A 192 -17.77 2.17 0.11
CA LEU A 192 -17.86 3.09 1.25
C LEU A 192 -17.88 2.36 2.60
N ARG A 193 -18.48 1.16 2.63
CA ARG A 193 -18.59 0.33 3.82
C ARG A 193 -17.38 -0.58 4.05
N ALA A 194 -16.47 -0.66 3.08
CA ALA A 194 -15.27 -1.44 3.23
C ALA A 194 -14.40 -0.87 4.36
N PRO A 195 -14.04 -1.67 5.36
CA PRO A 195 -13.07 -1.28 6.37
C PRO A 195 -11.76 -0.85 5.73
N LYS A 196 -11.06 0.07 6.40
CA LYS A 196 -9.80 0.61 5.88
C LYS A 196 -8.76 0.77 6.96
N ILE A 197 -7.57 0.31 6.66
CA ILE A 197 -6.37 0.53 7.45
C ILE A 197 -5.59 1.69 6.83
N THR A 198 -5.24 2.67 7.64
CA THR A 198 -4.36 3.76 7.23
C THR A 198 -2.98 3.51 7.81
N LEU A 199 -1.98 3.29 6.96
CA LEU A 199 -0.63 3.04 7.42
C LEU A 199 0.00 4.31 7.98
N GLY A 200 0.20 4.32 9.28
CA GLY A 200 0.99 5.30 9.99
C GLY A 200 2.49 4.95 10.01
N PRO A 201 3.31 5.76 10.67
CA PRO A 201 4.73 5.48 10.85
C PRO A 201 4.97 4.16 11.61
N LEU A 202 6.10 3.53 11.33
CA LEU A 202 6.61 2.38 12.10
C LEU A 202 7.06 2.86 13.48
N GLY A 203 6.98 1.99 14.48
CA GLY A 203 7.47 2.31 15.83
C GLY A 203 8.99 2.49 15.87
N LEU A 204 9.46 3.64 16.34
CA LEU A 204 10.90 3.93 16.42
C LEU A 204 11.68 2.89 17.23
N ALA A 205 11.11 2.40 18.33
CA ALA A 205 11.72 1.33 19.12
C ALA A 205 11.81 -0.01 18.38
N GLN A 206 10.90 -0.27 17.44
CA GLN A 206 10.95 -1.46 16.59
C GLN A 206 12.04 -1.30 15.52
N ILE A 207 12.15 -0.12 14.91
CA ILE A 207 13.21 0.22 13.96
C ILE A 207 14.58 0.10 14.64
N ALA A 208 14.75 0.71 15.82
CA ALA A 208 16.02 0.67 16.55
C ALA A 208 16.44 -0.77 16.84
N ARG A 209 15.56 -1.61 17.38
CA ARG A 209 15.87 -3.04 17.62
C ARG A 209 16.22 -3.79 16.34
N GLN A 210 15.61 -3.44 15.22
CA GLN A 210 15.91 -4.06 13.93
C GLN A 210 17.30 -3.65 13.45
N TYR A 211 17.66 -2.36 13.56
CA TYR A 211 18.99 -1.86 13.22
C TYR A 211 20.06 -2.45 14.14
N GLU A 212 19.85 -2.45 15.46
CA GLU A 212 20.76 -3.04 16.44
C GLU A 212 21.12 -4.49 16.04
N ARG A 213 20.11 -5.30 15.70
CA ARG A 213 20.30 -6.69 15.30
C ARG A 213 20.94 -6.84 13.93
N ALA A 214 20.42 -6.14 12.92
CA ALA A 214 20.81 -6.35 11.52
C ALA A 214 22.15 -5.69 11.16
N LEU A 215 22.48 -4.56 11.83
CA LEU A 215 23.70 -3.80 11.60
C LEU A 215 24.76 -4.09 12.66
N ASN A 216 24.43 -4.81 13.74
CA ASN A 216 25.31 -5.11 14.87
C ASN A 216 25.91 -3.84 15.51
N ILE A 217 25.08 -2.83 15.76
CA ILE A 217 25.46 -1.53 16.34
C ILE A 217 24.89 -1.35 17.75
N ALA A 218 25.39 -0.36 18.49
CA ALA A 218 24.91 -0.04 19.82
C ALA A 218 23.48 0.51 19.83
N SER A 219 22.74 0.29 20.93
CA SER A 219 21.32 0.69 21.05
C SER A 219 21.07 2.18 20.91
N ASP A 220 21.99 3.02 21.37
CA ASP A 220 21.91 4.47 21.26
C ASP A 220 22.09 4.95 19.83
N GLU A 221 23.03 4.37 19.10
CA GLU A 221 23.24 4.61 17.67
C GLU A 221 22.04 4.10 16.85
N ALA A 222 21.58 2.89 17.11
CA ALA A 222 20.38 2.34 16.47
C ALA A 222 19.13 3.23 16.68
N MET A 223 18.97 3.78 17.89
CA MET A 223 17.88 4.70 18.20
C MET A 223 18.05 6.05 17.49
N TYR A 224 19.27 6.53 17.36
CA TYR A 224 19.55 7.74 16.58
C TYR A 224 19.15 7.57 15.11
N LEU A 225 19.62 6.50 14.47
CA LEU A 225 19.24 6.17 13.09
C LEU A 225 17.72 6.01 12.93
N ALA A 226 17.06 5.35 13.90
CA ALA A 226 15.61 5.17 13.88
C ALA A 226 14.87 6.52 13.90
N LYS A 227 15.33 7.48 14.70
CA LYS A 227 14.73 8.83 14.76
C LYS A 227 14.86 9.58 13.42
N GLU A 228 16.01 9.44 12.73
CA GLU A 228 16.22 10.07 11.41
C GLU A 228 15.23 9.55 10.36
N THR A 229 14.69 8.33 10.52
CA THR A 229 13.65 7.80 9.62
C THR A 229 12.24 8.33 9.91
N LYS A 230 11.99 8.95 11.07
CA LYS A 230 10.65 9.31 11.58
C LYS A 230 9.62 8.16 11.49
N GLY A 231 10.07 6.91 11.46
CA GLY A 231 9.20 5.75 11.27
C GLY A 231 8.72 5.54 9.84
N TYR A 232 9.22 6.27 8.87
CA TYR A 232 8.86 6.12 7.47
C TYR A 232 9.50 4.86 6.88
N ALA A 233 8.68 3.93 6.40
CA ALA A 233 9.14 2.59 6.01
C ALA A 233 10.19 2.61 4.89
N PHE A 234 10.05 3.51 3.90
CA PHE A 234 11.05 3.66 2.86
C PHE A 234 12.38 4.17 3.42
N ALA A 235 12.36 5.20 4.30
CA ALA A 235 13.58 5.72 4.92
C ALA A 235 14.26 4.68 5.82
N PHE A 236 13.48 3.84 6.53
CA PHE A 236 14.01 2.71 7.29
C PHE A 236 14.82 1.77 6.41
N GLN A 237 14.31 1.39 5.24
CA GLN A 237 15.03 0.52 4.31
C GLN A 237 16.24 1.22 3.69
N ALA A 238 16.06 2.48 3.24
CA ALA A 238 17.13 3.24 2.60
C ALA A 238 18.32 3.47 3.54
N LEU A 239 18.05 3.97 4.76
CA LEU A 239 19.11 4.24 5.72
C LEU A 239 19.80 2.95 6.21
N GLY A 240 19.03 1.88 6.44
CA GLY A 240 19.59 0.58 6.80
C GLY A 240 20.50 0.02 5.70
N MET A 241 20.07 0.14 4.42
CA MET A 241 20.87 -0.30 3.27
C MET A 241 22.16 0.52 3.13
N ILE A 242 22.07 1.83 3.24
CA ILE A 242 23.22 2.74 3.13
C ILE A 242 24.21 2.46 4.26
N TYR A 243 23.71 2.33 5.49
CA TYR A 243 24.56 2.06 6.66
C TYR A 243 25.28 0.72 6.52
N TYR A 244 24.58 -0.35 6.14
CA TYR A 244 25.16 -1.68 5.96
C TYR A 244 26.28 -1.68 4.91
N ASP A 245 26.09 -0.96 3.80
CA ASP A 245 27.07 -0.94 2.72
C ASP A 245 28.27 -0.02 2.99
N ASN A 246 28.12 0.99 3.88
CA ASN A 246 29.16 2.00 4.12
C ASN A 246 29.73 1.99 5.55
N GLU A 247 29.00 1.43 6.51
CA GLU A 247 29.37 1.31 7.93
C GLU A 247 30.30 2.45 8.42
N THR A 248 31.58 2.16 8.61
CA THR A 248 32.60 3.12 9.08
C THR A 248 33.25 3.94 7.97
N ALA A 249 32.98 3.65 6.70
CA ALA A 249 33.61 4.32 5.57
C ALA A 249 33.12 5.77 5.37
N LEU A 250 31.87 6.05 5.77
CA LEU A 250 31.25 7.37 5.64
C LEU A 250 30.77 7.87 7.00
N SER A 251 30.87 9.20 7.22
CA SER A 251 30.22 9.83 8.37
C SER A 251 28.69 9.71 8.25
N ILE A 252 28.01 9.73 9.38
CA ILE A 252 26.56 9.63 9.42
C ILE A 252 25.87 10.74 8.62
N ASP A 253 26.42 11.97 8.64
CA ASP A 253 25.87 13.08 7.86
C ASP A 253 25.91 12.80 6.36
N LYS A 254 27.00 12.20 5.86
CA LYS A 254 27.10 11.79 4.45
C LYS A 254 26.13 10.67 4.10
N GLN A 255 25.91 9.72 5.03
CA GLN A 255 24.93 8.67 4.83
C GLN A 255 23.50 9.23 4.79
N LEU A 256 23.20 10.24 5.61
CA LEU A 256 21.93 10.95 5.58
C LEU A 256 21.76 11.77 4.29
N ASP A 257 22.81 12.35 3.73
CA ASP A 257 22.75 13.03 2.44
C ASP A 257 22.47 12.03 1.30
N ILE A 258 23.07 10.85 1.32
CA ILE A 258 22.75 9.78 0.36
C ILE A 258 21.28 9.34 0.53
N MET A 259 20.78 9.25 1.76
CA MET A 259 19.36 8.95 2.00
C MET A 259 18.46 10.05 1.42
N ASP A 260 18.84 11.32 1.50
CA ASP A 260 18.09 12.40 0.86
C ASP A 260 17.99 12.21 -0.66
N GLU A 261 19.06 11.77 -1.33
CA GLU A 261 19.05 11.46 -2.76
C GLU A 261 18.08 10.33 -3.09
N TYR A 262 18.06 9.26 -2.30
CA TYR A 262 17.09 8.17 -2.49
C TYR A 262 15.64 8.61 -2.19
N LEU A 263 15.42 9.41 -1.15
CA LEU A 263 14.10 9.96 -0.84
C LEU A 263 13.60 10.87 -1.97
N ASP A 264 14.48 11.69 -2.52
CA ASP A 264 14.20 12.56 -3.65
C ASP A 264 13.80 11.74 -4.88
N GLU A 265 14.70 10.91 -5.36
CA GLU A 265 14.55 10.18 -6.63
C GLU A 265 13.34 9.23 -6.64
N TYR A 266 13.17 8.45 -5.56
CA TYR A 266 12.19 7.38 -5.58
C TYR A 266 10.80 7.80 -5.05
N VAL A 267 10.72 8.88 -4.25
CA VAL A 267 9.47 9.20 -3.54
C VAL A 267 9.08 10.67 -3.60
N TYR A 268 9.94 11.59 -3.17
CA TYR A 268 9.53 12.96 -2.83
C TYR A 268 9.23 13.81 -4.04
N GLN A 269 9.97 13.65 -5.13
CA GLN A 269 9.67 14.32 -6.38
C GLN A 269 8.25 14.03 -6.86
N LYS A 270 7.83 12.76 -6.74
CA LYS A 270 6.47 12.35 -7.11
C LYS A 270 5.40 12.87 -6.15
N ILE A 271 5.70 12.93 -4.86
CA ILE A 271 4.79 13.55 -3.89
C ILE A 271 4.66 15.05 -4.18
N TRP A 272 5.78 15.75 -4.35
CA TRP A 272 5.80 17.19 -4.61
C TRP A 272 5.04 17.60 -5.87
N SER A 273 5.24 16.86 -6.97
CA SER A 273 4.52 17.11 -8.23
C SER A 273 2.99 16.94 -8.10
N GLY A 274 2.53 16.12 -7.15
CA GLY A 274 1.11 15.92 -6.84
C GLY A 274 0.52 16.93 -5.84
N LEU A 275 1.31 17.91 -5.37
CA LEU A 275 0.84 18.95 -4.46
C LEU A 275 0.35 20.18 -5.22
N SER A 276 -0.77 20.76 -4.78
CA SER A 276 -1.17 22.08 -5.23
C SER A 276 -0.19 23.15 -4.73
N GLU A 277 -0.16 24.31 -5.39
CA GLU A 277 0.66 25.45 -4.97
C GLU A 277 0.43 25.81 -3.50
N GLN A 278 -0.82 25.80 -3.04
CA GLN A 278 -1.15 26.09 -1.66
C GLN A 278 -0.71 24.99 -0.69
N ASP A 279 -0.74 23.70 -1.09
CA ASP A 279 -0.17 22.62 -0.29
C ASP A 279 1.35 22.78 -0.14
N ARG A 280 2.04 23.12 -1.25
CA ARG A 280 3.49 23.42 -1.26
C ARG A 280 3.82 24.58 -0.33
N ASN A 281 3.04 25.66 -0.41
CA ASN A 281 3.21 26.82 0.48
C ASN A 281 3.10 26.41 1.96
N VAL A 282 2.11 25.61 2.34
CA VAL A 282 1.98 25.11 3.72
C VAL A 282 3.18 24.25 4.12
N VAL A 283 3.60 23.32 3.27
CA VAL A 283 4.75 22.43 3.55
C VAL A 283 6.02 23.23 3.82
N LEU A 284 6.28 24.28 3.04
CA LEU A 284 7.47 25.13 3.18
C LEU A 284 7.49 25.99 4.46
N GLN A 285 6.33 26.17 5.14
CA GLN A 285 6.28 26.86 6.44
C GLN A 285 6.56 25.89 7.62
N LEU A 286 6.64 24.59 7.35
CA LEU A 286 6.88 23.59 8.39
C LEU A 286 8.37 23.36 8.62
N SER A 287 8.72 22.63 9.67
CA SER A 287 10.10 22.26 10.00
C SER A 287 10.24 20.75 9.98
N ASP A 288 11.40 20.26 9.53
CA ASP A 288 11.73 18.84 9.61
C ASP A 288 11.94 18.36 11.06
N TYR A 289 12.23 19.27 12.01
CA TYR A 289 12.70 18.92 13.33
C TYR A 289 11.77 19.30 14.47
N LYS A 290 10.76 20.14 14.24
CA LYS A 290 9.85 20.59 15.30
C LYS A 290 8.43 20.84 14.82
N ALA A 291 7.48 20.64 15.73
CA ALA A 291 6.09 21.02 15.51
C ALA A 291 5.92 22.56 15.52
N ILE A 292 5.09 23.07 14.64
CA ILE A 292 4.79 24.49 14.46
C ILE A 292 3.34 24.75 14.87
N LYS A 293 3.06 25.88 15.52
CA LYS A 293 1.70 26.27 15.88
C LYS A 293 0.88 26.55 14.62
N VAL A 294 -0.35 26.06 14.58
CA VAL A 294 -1.30 26.32 13.49
C VAL A 294 -1.49 27.83 13.26
N LYS A 295 -1.53 28.62 14.35
CA LYS A 295 -1.65 30.08 14.24
C LYS A 295 -0.51 30.70 13.43
N ASP A 296 0.73 30.32 13.73
CA ASP A 296 1.93 30.85 13.07
C ASP A 296 1.94 30.51 11.57
N ILE A 297 1.43 29.31 11.21
CA ILE A 297 1.32 28.90 9.80
C ILE A 297 0.22 29.69 9.08
N CYS A 298 -0.92 29.93 9.72
CA CYS A 298 -1.96 30.77 9.15
C CYS A 298 -1.46 32.20 8.88
N GLU A 299 -0.68 32.77 9.81
CA GLU A 299 -0.06 34.08 9.65
C GLU A 299 0.96 34.10 8.50
N ALA A 300 1.85 33.08 8.44
CA ALA A 300 2.88 33.00 7.41
C ALA A 300 2.32 32.76 6.00
N THR A 301 1.22 31.99 5.89
CA THR A 301 0.58 31.69 4.59
C THR A 301 -0.50 32.68 4.19
N GLY A 302 -0.91 33.60 5.09
CA GLY A 302 -2.03 34.50 4.86
C GLY A 302 -3.41 33.82 4.85
N MET A 303 -3.50 32.56 5.29
CA MET A 303 -4.75 31.80 5.27
C MET A 303 -5.59 32.05 6.51
N SER A 304 -6.92 32.14 6.32
CA SER A 304 -7.84 32.04 7.46
C SER A 304 -7.80 30.64 8.10
N SER A 305 -8.13 30.53 9.40
CA SER A 305 -8.20 29.24 10.08
C SER A 305 -9.15 28.24 9.39
N ALA A 306 -10.26 28.72 8.84
CA ALA A 306 -11.22 27.90 8.10
C ALA A 306 -10.63 27.37 6.78
N THR A 307 -9.91 28.21 6.05
CA THR A 307 -9.21 27.83 4.82
C THR A 307 -8.10 26.83 5.13
N PHE A 308 -7.25 27.15 6.12
CA PHE A 308 -6.15 26.27 6.52
C PHE A 308 -6.63 24.90 6.99
N SER A 309 -7.77 24.81 7.68
CA SER A 309 -8.34 23.54 8.16
C SER A 309 -8.54 22.53 7.02
N LYS A 310 -8.96 22.97 5.84
CA LYS A 310 -9.14 22.11 4.65
C LYS A 310 -7.79 21.58 4.13
N TYR A 311 -6.78 22.44 4.07
CA TYR A 311 -5.43 22.01 3.64
C TYR A 311 -4.80 21.10 4.66
N ARG A 312 -4.94 21.41 5.95
CA ARG A 312 -4.47 20.58 7.06
C ARG A 312 -5.06 19.17 6.99
N GLU A 313 -6.38 19.06 6.86
CA GLU A 313 -7.04 17.75 6.74
C GLU A 313 -6.53 16.97 5.51
N ARG A 314 -6.41 17.64 4.36
CA ARG A 314 -5.89 17.03 3.13
C ARG A 314 -4.46 16.54 3.29
N LEU A 315 -3.56 17.34 3.88
CA LEU A 315 -2.16 16.98 4.08
C LEU A 315 -1.98 15.88 5.13
N ILE A 316 -2.83 15.85 6.19
CA ILE A 316 -2.88 14.73 7.13
C ILE A 316 -3.31 13.46 6.41
N ASN A 317 -4.35 13.53 5.62
CA ASN A 317 -4.88 12.40 4.87
C ASN A 317 -3.85 11.88 3.83
N LYS A 318 -3.07 12.77 3.23
CA LYS A 318 -1.93 12.39 2.37
C LYS A 318 -0.75 11.79 3.16
N GLY A 319 -0.76 11.83 4.50
CA GLY A 319 0.33 11.35 5.35
C GLY A 319 1.57 12.24 5.34
N LEU A 320 1.44 13.51 4.95
CA LEU A 320 2.57 14.45 4.85
C LEU A 320 2.80 15.23 6.13
N ILE A 321 1.74 15.45 6.91
CA ILE A 321 1.81 16.12 8.21
C ILE A 321 1.11 15.29 9.27
N SER A 322 1.52 15.46 10.51
CA SER A 322 0.87 14.92 11.69
C SER A 322 0.41 16.04 12.64
N ALA A 323 -0.59 15.75 13.44
CA ALA A 323 -1.19 16.68 14.41
C ALA A 323 -1.32 15.99 15.77
N ASN A 324 -0.24 15.40 16.25
CA ASN A 324 -0.18 14.65 17.49
C ASN A 324 -0.39 15.52 18.73
N GLN A 325 -0.11 16.83 18.62
CA GLN A 325 -0.32 17.80 19.68
C GLN A 325 -1.39 18.82 19.27
N HIS A 326 -2.33 19.07 20.16
CA HIS A 326 -3.41 20.05 19.91
C HIS A 326 -2.84 21.45 19.59
N GLY A 327 -3.29 22.03 18.48
CA GLY A 327 -2.84 23.34 18.01
C GLY A 327 -1.48 23.38 17.32
N TYR A 328 -0.82 22.22 17.14
CA TYR A 328 0.46 22.09 16.46
C TYR A 328 0.37 21.10 15.29
N ILE A 329 1.23 21.28 14.31
CA ILE A 329 1.45 20.31 13.23
C ILE A 329 2.95 20.19 12.94
N GLU A 330 3.33 19.04 12.42
CA GLU A 330 4.71 18.72 12.05
C GLU A 330 4.74 17.90 10.75
N LEU A 331 5.86 17.92 10.05
CA LEU A 331 6.08 17.05 8.89
C LEU A 331 6.20 15.59 9.36
N ALA A 332 5.41 14.72 8.73
CA ALA A 332 5.42 13.28 9.02
C ALA A 332 6.58 12.54 8.31
N LEU A 333 7.04 13.08 7.18
CA LEU A 333 8.12 12.50 6.39
C LEU A 333 9.48 13.09 6.82
N PRO A 334 10.55 12.26 6.89
CA PRO A 334 11.87 12.71 7.29
C PRO A 334 12.48 13.62 6.22
N ARG A 335 13.16 14.70 6.63
CA ARG A 335 13.95 15.58 5.76
C ARG A 335 13.18 16.19 4.57
N PHE A 336 11.85 16.12 4.61
CA PHE A 336 10.96 16.46 3.49
C PHE A 336 11.04 17.94 3.13
N ARG A 337 11.09 18.84 4.13
CA ARG A 337 11.23 20.27 3.89
C ARG A 337 12.55 20.61 3.19
N LYS A 338 13.67 20.05 3.69
CA LYS A 338 15.01 20.28 3.11
C LYS A 338 15.01 20.00 1.60
N ILE A 339 14.40 18.87 1.19
CA ILE A 339 14.33 18.47 -0.21
C ILE A 339 13.32 19.35 -0.99
N CYS A 340 12.17 19.68 -0.40
CA CYS A 340 11.18 20.56 -1.05
C CYS A 340 11.65 22.00 -1.25
N GLU A 341 12.52 22.53 -0.38
CA GLU A 341 13.14 23.84 -0.58
C GLU A 341 13.97 23.87 -1.87
N TYR A 342 14.66 22.77 -2.18
CA TYR A 342 15.38 22.64 -3.45
C TYR A 342 14.42 22.70 -4.66
N TYR A 343 13.31 21.95 -4.64
CA TYR A 343 12.33 22.00 -5.72
C TYR A 343 11.73 23.39 -5.92
N ASN A 344 11.41 24.07 -4.80
CA ASN A 344 10.85 25.40 -4.85
C ASN A 344 11.85 26.42 -5.46
N SER A 345 13.14 26.27 -5.16
CA SER A 345 14.20 27.11 -5.72
C SER A 345 14.38 26.92 -7.22
N MET A 346 14.12 25.71 -7.72
CA MET A 346 14.23 25.34 -9.13
C MET A 346 12.93 25.57 -9.92
N GLN A 347 11.85 26.05 -9.28
CA GLN A 347 10.51 26.22 -9.88
C GLN A 347 9.91 24.91 -10.47
N LEU A 348 10.24 23.77 -9.86
CA LEU A 348 9.78 22.43 -10.25
C LEU A 348 8.41 22.06 -9.64
#